data_e51665a8f464861193674a13585d58f7
#
_entry.id   e51665a8f464861193674a13585d58f7
#
_cell.length_a   1.000
_cell.length_b   1.000
_cell.length_c   1.000
_cell.angle_alpha   90.00
_cell.angle_beta   90.00
_cell.angle_gamma   90.00
#
_symmetry.space_group_name_H-M   'P 1'
#
loop_
_entity.id
_entity.type
_entity.pdbx_description
1 polymer ?
#
loop_
_entity_poly.entity_id
_entity_poly.type
_entity_poly.pdbx_seq_one_letter_code
_entity_poly.pdbx_strand_id
1 'polypeptide(L)'
;MKLFGGSNCSKVLLEMDEFGILEELFPFVKEMKKVTPNTHHHLDLFHHVIETVRNIEELYITARSIEKEHLDSVDFGGFPRINHIKLAGFLHDIGKYSTWTIEESGRHRFIKHDDVGAKMCIPFLREMKFSKKQIEYISSMIKNHIYPSNVICAPDLNEKVMMRYLRKMDTNVIDNIILAKADRLSARGEAITEDIVKENLNGLDKLLNFYLEKRDTMKPLPKLIDGNEVMQIKKIKQSPLLGEILNALKEAQLNGDINTKEEAIDFVKNF
;
A
#
# COMPACT_ATOMS: atom_id res chain seq x y z
N MET A 1 -16.55 -5.34 -4.66
CA MET A 1 -15.89 -6.45 -3.92
C MET A 1 -16.17 -7.84 -4.49
N LYS A 2 -17.37 -8.18 -4.97
CA LYS A 2 -17.64 -9.50 -5.58
C LYS A 2 -16.74 -9.80 -6.78
N LEU A 3 -16.48 -8.82 -7.63
CA LEU A 3 -15.56 -8.93 -8.77
C LEU A 3 -14.16 -9.42 -8.35
N PHE A 4 -13.64 -8.89 -7.25
CA PHE A 4 -12.33 -9.25 -6.70
C PHE A 4 -12.33 -10.52 -5.84
N GLY A 5 -13.49 -11.20 -5.68
CA GLY A 5 -13.63 -12.44 -4.93
C GLY A 5 -13.35 -13.72 -5.73
N GLY A 6 -13.35 -13.62 -7.05
CA GLY A 6 -13.09 -14.77 -7.93
C GLY A 6 -11.61 -15.19 -7.94
N SER A 7 -11.35 -16.46 -8.26
CA SER A 7 -9.99 -17.02 -8.40
C SER A 7 -9.28 -16.58 -9.70
N ASN A 8 -10.00 -16.00 -10.65
CA ASN A 8 -9.50 -15.53 -11.94
C ASN A 8 -9.89 -14.06 -12.18
N CYS A 9 -9.77 -13.22 -11.14
CA CYS A 9 -10.16 -11.81 -11.20
C CYS A 9 -9.40 -11.06 -12.29
N SER A 10 -8.10 -11.29 -12.43
CA SER A 10 -7.25 -10.68 -13.44
C SER A 10 -7.76 -10.95 -14.86
N LYS A 11 -8.15 -12.19 -15.15
CA LYS A 11 -8.74 -12.57 -16.44
C LYS A 11 -10.10 -11.90 -16.68
N VAL A 12 -10.96 -11.87 -15.65
CA VAL A 12 -12.28 -11.21 -15.76
C VAL A 12 -12.13 -9.71 -16.03
N LEU A 13 -11.14 -9.04 -15.38
CA LEU A 13 -10.86 -7.63 -15.64
C LEU A 13 -10.44 -7.37 -17.10
N LEU A 14 -9.62 -8.26 -17.70
CA LEU A 14 -9.26 -8.19 -19.12
C LEU A 14 -10.48 -8.39 -20.04
N GLU A 15 -11.28 -9.40 -19.77
CA GLU A 15 -12.52 -9.65 -20.54
C GLU A 15 -13.48 -8.45 -20.45
N MET A 16 -13.64 -7.85 -19.27
CA MET A 16 -14.45 -6.64 -19.11
C MET A 16 -13.89 -5.45 -19.88
N ASP A 17 -12.58 -5.36 -20.01
CA ASP A 17 -11.93 -4.33 -20.82
C ASP A 17 -12.17 -4.54 -22.32
N GLU A 18 -12.04 -5.76 -22.83
CA GLU A 18 -12.33 -6.12 -24.21
C GLU A 18 -13.78 -5.79 -24.62
N PHE A 19 -14.74 -5.92 -23.68
CA PHE A 19 -16.15 -5.56 -23.90
C PHE A 19 -16.47 -4.09 -23.61
N GLY A 20 -15.48 -3.26 -23.27
CA GLY A 20 -15.67 -1.83 -22.96
C GLY A 20 -16.38 -1.56 -21.63
N ILE A 21 -16.62 -2.59 -20.81
CA ILE A 21 -17.33 -2.46 -19.52
C ILE A 21 -16.41 -1.89 -18.44
N LEU A 22 -15.10 -2.17 -18.52
CA LEU A 22 -14.17 -1.84 -17.45
C LEU A 22 -13.99 -0.33 -17.30
N GLU A 23 -13.90 0.42 -18.39
CA GLU A 23 -13.75 1.88 -18.39
C GLU A 23 -15.00 2.60 -17.85
N GLU A 24 -16.20 2.00 -18.05
CA GLU A 24 -17.44 2.53 -17.45
C GLU A 24 -17.48 2.38 -15.93
N LEU A 25 -16.93 1.28 -15.40
CA LEU A 25 -16.86 1.05 -13.94
C LEU A 25 -15.67 1.74 -13.29
N PHE A 26 -14.56 1.87 -14.01
CA PHE A 26 -13.28 2.41 -13.57
C PHE A 26 -12.75 3.44 -14.57
N PRO A 27 -13.31 4.67 -14.59
CA PRO A 27 -13.02 5.66 -15.65
C PRO A 27 -11.53 6.02 -15.80
N PHE A 28 -10.73 5.85 -14.73
CA PHE A 28 -9.29 6.09 -14.75
C PHE A 28 -8.50 5.06 -15.59
N VAL A 29 -9.08 3.90 -15.93
CA VAL A 29 -8.43 2.88 -16.79
C VAL A 29 -8.03 3.45 -18.12
N LYS A 30 -8.85 4.32 -18.70
CA LYS A 30 -8.55 5.02 -19.95
C LYS A 30 -7.26 5.85 -19.88
N GLU A 31 -7.02 6.50 -18.76
CA GLU A 31 -5.80 7.28 -18.56
C GLU A 31 -4.60 6.39 -18.26
N MET A 32 -4.79 5.28 -17.53
CA MET A 32 -3.74 4.32 -17.25
C MET A 32 -3.17 3.68 -18.52
N LYS A 33 -4.01 3.37 -19.52
CA LYS A 33 -3.60 2.82 -20.82
C LYS A 33 -2.70 3.76 -21.62
N LYS A 34 -2.68 5.07 -21.32
CA LYS A 34 -1.82 6.04 -21.99
C LYS A 34 -0.39 6.07 -21.45
N VAL A 35 -0.17 5.54 -20.25
CA VAL A 35 1.16 5.52 -19.61
C VAL A 35 1.97 4.37 -20.21
N THR A 36 2.92 4.72 -21.06
CA THR A 36 3.69 3.78 -21.87
C THR A 36 4.72 2.99 -21.04
N PRO A 37 5.16 1.82 -21.52
CA PRO A 37 6.28 1.08 -20.95
C PRO A 37 7.55 1.92 -20.79
N ASN A 38 8.44 1.47 -19.91
CA ASN A 38 9.70 2.15 -19.63
C ASN A 38 10.78 1.11 -19.22
N THR A 39 11.98 1.54 -18.90
CA THR A 39 13.11 0.64 -18.57
C THR A 39 12.84 -0.30 -17.38
N HIS A 40 11.89 0.02 -16.50
CA HIS A 40 11.53 -0.79 -15.34
C HIS A 40 10.28 -1.65 -15.61
N HIS A 41 9.35 -1.18 -16.46
CA HIS A 41 8.08 -1.83 -16.74
C HIS A 41 7.95 -2.13 -18.23
N HIS A 42 7.84 -3.42 -18.57
CA HIS A 42 7.66 -3.88 -19.96
C HIS A 42 6.22 -3.71 -20.47
N LEU A 43 5.27 -3.51 -19.58
CA LEU A 43 3.85 -3.29 -19.85
C LEU A 43 3.48 -1.81 -19.69
N ASP A 44 2.43 -1.35 -20.37
CA ASP A 44 1.77 -0.11 -20.00
C ASP A 44 1.16 -0.22 -18.59
N LEU A 45 0.75 0.91 -18.02
CA LEU A 45 0.29 0.94 -16.63
C LEU A 45 -0.95 0.07 -16.39
N PHE A 46 -1.88 0.00 -17.36
CA PHE A 46 -3.08 -0.82 -17.21
C PHE A 46 -2.74 -2.32 -17.15
N HIS A 47 -1.95 -2.81 -18.10
CA HIS A 47 -1.54 -4.22 -18.11
C HIS A 47 -0.64 -4.57 -16.92
N HIS A 48 0.19 -3.63 -16.43
CA HIS A 48 0.98 -3.81 -15.23
C HIS A 48 0.09 -4.06 -13.99
N VAL A 49 -0.96 -3.27 -13.77
CA VAL A 49 -1.84 -3.50 -12.60
C VAL A 49 -2.67 -4.78 -12.73
N ILE A 50 -3.05 -5.18 -13.95
CA ILE A 50 -3.70 -6.48 -14.19
C ILE A 50 -2.75 -7.63 -13.84
N GLU A 51 -1.49 -7.53 -14.28
CA GLU A 51 -0.45 -8.50 -13.97
C GLU A 51 -0.18 -8.56 -12.45
N THR A 52 -0.23 -7.42 -11.77
CA THR A 52 -0.13 -7.37 -10.30
C THR A 52 -1.30 -8.12 -9.63
N VAL A 53 -2.54 -7.96 -10.13
CA VAL A 53 -3.69 -8.74 -9.62
C VAL A 53 -3.47 -10.23 -9.85
N ARG A 54 -2.98 -10.65 -11.03
CA ARG A 54 -2.66 -12.05 -11.34
C ARG A 54 -1.61 -12.60 -10.37
N ASN A 55 -0.53 -11.86 -10.15
CA ASN A 55 0.52 -12.27 -9.22
C ASN A 55 0.01 -12.39 -7.77
N ILE A 56 -0.94 -11.54 -7.33
CA ILE A 56 -1.60 -11.70 -6.04
C ILE A 56 -2.37 -13.03 -5.98
N GLU A 57 -3.07 -13.40 -7.05
CA GLU A 57 -3.81 -14.67 -7.13
C GLU A 57 -2.86 -15.87 -7.05
N GLU A 58 -1.72 -15.83 -7.75
CA GLU A 58 -0.70 -16.89 -7.73
C GLU A 58 -0.02 -16.99 -6.35
N LEU A 59 0.34 -15.85 -5.75
CA LEU A 59 0.91 -15.81 -4.40
C LEU A 59 -0.07 -16.35 -3.35
N TYR A 60 -1.37 -16.09 -3.49
CA TYR A 60 -2.38 -16.66 -2.60
C TYR A 60 -2.46 -18.19 -2.71
N ILE A 61 -2.37 -18.76 -3.94
CA ILE A 61 -2.39 -20.21 -4.15
C ILE A 61 -1.23 -20.88 -3.41
N THR A 62 -0.05 -20.28 -3.48
CA THR A 62 1.21 -20.83 -2.92
C THR A 62 1.51 -20.37 -1.49
N ALA A 63 0.64 -19.54 -0.90
CA ALA A 63 0.82 -18.97 0.43
C ALA A 63 0.87 -20.06 1.51
N ARG A 64 1.66 -19.83 2.56
CA ARG A 64 1.70 -20.69 3.77
C ARG A 64 0.36 -20.65 4.49
N SER A 65 0.06 -21.68 5.28
CA SER A 65 -1.22 -21.77 6.02
C SER A 65 -1.51 -20.53 6.86
N ILE A 66 -0.49 -19.98 7.53
CA ILE A 66 -0.61 -18.77 8.35
C ILE A 66 -0.95 -17.51 7.54
N GLU A 67 -0.41 -17.40 6.33
CA GLU A 67 -0.73 -16.31 5.40
C GLU A 67 -2.15 -16.48 4.85
N LYS A 68 -2.55 -17.71 4.50
CA LYS A 68 -3.91 -18.01 4.02
C LYS A 68 -4.94 -17.70 5.09
N GLU A 69 -4.74 -18.13 6.33
CA GLU A 69 -5.62 -17.81 7.45
C GLU A 69 -5.83 -16.31 7.61
N HIS A 70 -4.75 -15.53 7.51
CA HIS A 70 -4.82 -14.07 7.54
C HIS A 70 -5.59 -13.51 6.32
N LEU A 71 -5.28 -13.98 5.11
CA LEU A 71 -5.89 -13.49 3.87
C LEU A 71 -7.38 -13.85 3.74
N ASP A 72 -7.79 -14.95 4.36
CA ASP A 72 -9.18 -15.41 4.40
C ASP A 72 -9.99 -14.73 5.51
N SER A 73 -9.34 -14.03 6.44
CA SER A 73 -10.03 -13.32 7.52
C SER A 73 -10.94 -12.21 6.97
N VAL A 74 -12.10 -12.03 7.64
CA VAL A 74 -13.15 -11.09 7.23
C VAL A 74 -13.19 -9.91 8.22
N ASP A 75 -12.27 -8.96 8.08
CA ASP A 75 -12.09 -7.87 9.04
C ASP A 75 -12.90 -6.61 8.71
N PHE A 76 -13.26 -6.44 7.42
CA PHE A 76 -13.99 -5.25 6.98
C PHE A 76 -14.94 -5.55 5.80
N GLY A 77 -16.20 -5.20 5.97
CA GLY A 77 -17.17 -5.20 4.88
C GLY A 77 -17.68 -6.56 4.40
N GLY A 78 -17.53 -7.64 5.20
CA GLY A 78 -18.08 -8.96 4.90
C GLY A 78 -17.39 -9.73 3.77
N PHE A 79 -16.18 -9.31 3.38
CA PHE A 79 -15.35 -9.96 2.36
C PHE A 79 -13.96 -10.28 2.90
N PRO A 80 -13.33 -11.38 2.48
CA PRO A 80 -11.96 -11.73 2.85
C PRO A 80 -10.95 -10.63 2.50
N ARG A 81 -9.86 -10.56 3.26
CA ARG A 81 -8.76 -9.62 3.01
C ARG A 81 -8.18 -9.75 1.60
N ILE A 82 -8.05 -10.98 1.09
CA ILE A 82 -7.55 -11.22 -0.27
C ILE A 82 -8.32 -10.45 -1.35
N ASN A 83 -9.65 -10.27 -1.19
CA ASN A 83 -10.44 -9.48 -2.13
C ASN A 83 -10.03 -8.01 -2.12
N HIS A 84 -9.73 -7.48 -0.92
CA HIS A 84 -9.32 -6.09 -0.74
C HIS A 84 -7.89 -5.85 -1.26
N ILE A 85 -7.00 -6.85 -1.09
CA ILE A 85 -5.63 -6.77 -1.62
C ILE A 85 -5.64 -6.80 -3.15
N LYS A 86 -6.47 -7.63 -3.79
CA LYS A 86 -6.62 -7.62 -5.25
C LYS A 86 -7.13 -6.27 -5.76
N LEU A 87 -8.11 -5.67 -5.09
CA LEU A 87 -8.56 -4.32 -5.43
C LEU A 87 -7.44 -3.29 -5.20
N ALA A 88 -6.72 -3.39 -4.10
CA ALA A 88 -5.55 -2.51 -3.86
C ALA A 88 -4.47 -2.70 -4.93
N GLY A 89 -4.20 -3.94 -5.37
CA GLY A 89 -3.29 -4.24 -6.47
C GLY A 89 -3.74 -3.66 -7.82
N PHE A 90 -5.04 -3.65 -8.09
CA PHE A 90 -5.58 -2.98 -9.27
C PHE A 90 -5.45 -1.45 -9.22
N LEU A 91 -5.45 -0.86 -8.01
CA LEU A 91 -5.41 0.59 -7.80
C LEU A 91 -4.05 1.13 -7.36
N HIS A 92 -3.05 0.28 -7.03
CA HIS A 92 -1.82 0.71 -6.33
C HIS A 92 -1.07 1.83 -7.06
N ASP A 93 -1.09 1.78 -8.36
CA ASP A 93 -0.38 2.69 -9.25
C ASP A 93 -1.28 3.75 -9.93
N ILE A 94 -2.53 3.90 -9.50
CA ILE A 94 -3.48 4.86 -10.07
C ILE A 94 -2.92 6.29 -10.12
N GLY A 95 -2.04 6.66 -9.19
CA GLY A 95 -1.39 7.97 -9.16
C GLY A 95 -0.38 8.19 -10.28
N LYS A 96 0.12 7.14 -10.93
CA LYS A 96 1.16 7.26 -11.97
C LYS A 96 0.70 8.11 -13.16
N TYR A 97 -0.52 7.94 -13.66
CA TYR A 97 -0.95 8.70 -14.83
C TYR A 97 -1.04 10.22 -14.58
N SER A 98 -1.29 10.64 -13.33
CA SER A 98 -1.38 12.06 -12.97
C SER A 98 -0.04 12.68 -12.54
N THR A 99 0.95 11.85 -12.20
CA THR A 99 2.30 12.29 -11.79
C THR A 99 3.37 12.00 -12.82
N TRP A 100 2.97 11.47 -13.97
CA TRP A 100 3.88 11.09 -15.04
C TRP A 100 4.56 12.31 -15.67
N THR A 101 5.88 12.28 -15.66
CA THR A 101 6.74 13.23 -16.36
C THR A 101 7.85 12.49 -17.07
N ILE A 102 8.37 13.06 -18.16
CA ILE A 102 9.51 12.52 -18.91
C ILE A 102 10.63 13.55 -18.84
N GLU A 103 11.79 13.13 -18.31
CA GLU A 103 12.99 13.95 -18.28
C GLU A 103 13.59 14.11 -19.69
N GLU A 104 14.48 15.09 -19.90
CA GLU A 104 15.21 15.27 -21.19
C GLU A 104 15.97 14.02 -21.64
N SER A 105 16.40 13.18 -20.69
CA SER A 105 17.03 11.89 -20.92
C SER A 105 16.09 10.81 -21.47
N GLY A 106 14.79 11.08 -21.57
CA GLY A 106 13.74 10.10 -21.88
C GLY A 106 13.31 9.25 -20.66
N ARG A 107 13.84 9.53 -19.47
CA ARG A 107 13.48 8.78 -18.24
C ARG A 107 12.11 9.18 -17.76
N HIS A 108 11.24 8.18 -17.54
CA HIS A 108 9.93 8.37 -16.92
C HIS A 108 10.05 8.55 -15.40
N ARG A 109 9.31 9.52 -14.84
CA ARG A 109 9.24 9.79 -13.40
C ARG A 109 7.78 9.81 -12.96
N PHE A 110 7.56 9.32 -11.74
CA PHE A 110 6.24 9.21 -11.11
C PHE A 110 6.34 9.66 -9.64
N ILE A 111 6.80 10.88 -9.41
CA ILE A 111 7.13 11.38 -8.05
C ILE A 111 5.86 11.45 -7.20
N LYS A 112 5.87 10.80 -6.02
CA LYS A 112 4.76 10.74 -5.05
C LYS A 112 3.48 10.11 -5.62
N HIS A 113 3.58 9.22 -6.62
CA HIS A 113 2.41 8.53 -7.18
C HIS A 113 1.64 7.72 -6.14
N ASP A 114 2.31 7.19 -5.13
CA ASP A 114 1.77 6.49 -3.98
C ASP A 114 0.86 7.39 -3.12
N ASP A 115 1.35 8.55 -2.70
CA ASP A 115 0.57 9.56 -1.96
C ASP A 115 -0.59 10.13 -2.78
N VAL A 116 -0.36 10.42 -4.06
CA VAL A 116 -1.37 10.95 -4.98
C VAL A 116 -2.42 9.88 -5.25
N GLY A 117 -2.04 8.64 -5.57
CA GLY A 117 -2.93 7.52 -5.81
C GLY A 117 -3.81 7.20 -4.62
N ALA A 118 -3.25 7.21 -3.41
CA ALA A 118 -4.00 7.04 -2.17
C ALA A 118 -5.10 8.10 -1.97
N LYS A 119 -4.83 9.35 -2.37
CA LYS A 119 -5.84 10.42 -2.32
C LYS A 119 -6.88 10.29 -3.42
N MET A 120 -6.46 9.90 -4.62
CA MET A 120 -7.35 9.75 -5.79
C MET A 120 -8.36 8.63 -5.62
N CYS A 121 -8.00 7.51 -4.97
CA CYS A 121 -8.91 6.39 -4.78
C CYS A 121 -10.05 6.69 -3.78
N ILE A 122 -9.87 7.63 -2.83
CA ILE A 122 -10.85 7.90 -1.77
C ILE A 122 -12.23 8.35 -2.30
N PRO A 123 -12.33 9.39 -3.16
CA PRO A 123 -13.64 9.82 -3.71
C PRO A 123 -14.28 8.71 -4.53
N PHE A 124 -13.53 8.00 -5.36
CA PHE A 124 -14.00 6.87 -6.15
C PHE A 124 -14.58 5.76 -5.27
N LEU A 125 -13.87 5.31 -4.24
CA LEU A 125 -14.34 4.27 -3.32
C LEU A 125 -15.59 4.71 -2.52
N ARG A 126 -15.71 6.02 -2.20
CA ARG A 126 -16.93 6.58 -1.58
C ARG A 126 -18.13 6.50 -2.52
N GLU A 127 -17.96 6.86 -3.77
CA GLU A 127 -18.99 6.76 -4.80
C GLU A 127 -19.46 5.31 -4.98
N MET A 128 -18.52 4.35 -4.97
CA MET A 128 -18.77 2.92 -5.01
C MET A 128 -19.31 2.35 -3.69
N LYS A 129 -19.63 3.21 -2.69
CA LYS A 129 -20.25 2.85 -1.40
C LYS A 129 -19.40 1.90 -0.54
N PHE A 130 -18.08 1.98 -0.64
CA PHE A 130 -17.21 1.29 0.31
C PHE A 130 -17.32 1.91 1.71
N SER A 131 -17.23 1.07 2.74
CA SER A 131 -17.21 1.53 4.13
C SER A 131 -15.93 2.32 4.43
N LYS A 132 -15.99 3.16 5.48
CA LYS A 132 -14.83 3.94 5.92
C LYS A 132 -13.59 3.06 6.17
N LYS A 133 -13.77 1.91 6.83
CA LYS A 133 -12.68 0.94 7.11
C LYS A 133 -12.07 0.38 5.84
N GLN A 134 -12.88 0.04 4.84
CA GLN A 134 -12.38 -0.44 3.54
C GLN A 134 -11.59 0.64 2.81
N ILE A 135 -12.09 1.89 2.81
CA ILE A 135 -11.40 3.03 2.18
C ILE A 135 -10.06 3.29 2.86
N GLU A 136 -10.03 3.32 4.20
CA GLU A 136 -8.80 3.51 4.98
C GLU A 136 -7.78 2.40 4.68
N TYR A 137 -8.23 1.14 4.63
CA TYR A 137 -7.37 0.01 4.30
C TYR A 137 -6.81 0.12 2.87
N ILE A 138 -7.66 0.26 1.86
CA ILE A 138 -7.24 0.29 0.45
C ILE A 138 -6.31 1.49 0.20
N SER A 139 -6.66 2.68 0.69
CA SER A 139 -5.82 3.87 0.55
C SER A 139 -4.47 3.72 1.26
N SER A 140 -4.43 3.05 2.42
CA SER A 140 -3.19 2.73 3.12
C SER A 140 -2.32 1.74 2.33
N MET A 141 -2.91 0.72 1.70
CA MET A 141 -2.18 -0.21 0.83
C MET A 141 -1.56 0.51 -0.36
N ILE A 142 -2.32 1.38 -1.04
CA ILE A 142 -1.83 2.20 -2.16
C ILE A 142 -0.68 3.10 -1.69
N LYS A 143 -0.86 3.81 -0.58
CA LYS A 143 0.17 4.73 -0.04
C LYS A 143 1.48 4.04 0.32
N ASN A 144 1.42 2.80 0.79
CA ASN A 144 2.58 2.09 1.33
C ASN A 144 3.04 0.92 0.45
N HIS A 145 2.58 0.80 -0.82
CA HIS A 145 2.92 -0.36 -1.66
C HIS A 145 4.42 -0.49 -1.93
N ILE A 146 5.14 0.63 -2.09
CA ILE A 146 6.60 0.63 -2.29
C ILE A 146 7.40 0.55 -0.99
N TYR A 147 6.75 0.74 0.19
CA TYR A 147 7.46 0.85 1.46
C TYR A 147 8.24 -0.42 1.85
N PRO A 148 7.70 -1.65 1.71
CA PRO A 148 8.46 -2.87 2.00
C PRO A 148 9.75 -2.98 1.17
N SER A 149 9.66 -2.69 -0.13
CA SER A 149 10.82 -2.70 -1.02
C SER A 149 11.86 -1.64 -0.64
N ASN A 150 11.43 -0.46 -0.22
CA ASN A 150 12.34 0.58 0.29
C ASN A 150 13.02 0.15 1.59
N VAL A 151 12.30 -0.55 2.48
CA VAL A 151 12.86 -1.06 3.76
C VAL A 151 13.97 -2.07 3.50
N ILE A 152 13.73 -3.06 2.64
CA ILE A 152 14.73 -4.11 2.36
C ILE A 152 15.95 -3.60 1.58
N CYS A 153 15.80 -2.49 0.85
CA CYS A 153 16.89 -1.84 0.12
C CYS A 153 17.62 -0.76 0.94
N ALA A 154 17.24 -0.54 2.20
CA ALA A 154 17.88 0.47 3.06
C ALA A 154 19.36 0.09 3.32
N PRO A 155 20.32 1.02 3.13
CA PRO A 155 21.74 0.73 3.34
C PRO A 155 22.09 0.29 4.77
N ASP A 156 21.30 0.74 5.74
CA ASP A 156 21.43 0.48 7.16
C ASP A 156 20.33 -0.46 7.68
N LEU A 157 19.87 -1.41 6.84
CA LEU A 157 18.84 -2.37 7.24
C LEU A 157 19.25 -3.13 8.51
N ASN A 158 18.48 -2.91 9.56
CA ASN A 158 18.67 -3.51 10.88
C ASN A 158 17.30 -3.77 11.55
N GLU A 159 17.33 -4.39 12.73
CA GLU A 159 16.10 -4.73 13.47
C GLU A 159 15.25 -3.49 13.78
N LYS A 160 15.84 -2.33 14.08
CA LYS A 160 15.11 -1.07 14.35
C LYS A 160 14.32 -0.61 13.11
N VAL A 161 14.93 -0.66 11.94
CA VAL A 161 14.28 -0.29 10.67
C VAL A 161 13.13 -1.24 10.36
N MET A 162 13.35 -2.56 10.49
CA MET A 162 12.28 -3.56 10.30
C MET A 162 11.15 -3.38 11.32
N MET A 163 11.45 -3.18 12.61
CA MET A 163 10.43 -2.94 13.65
C MET A 163 9.60 -1.67 13.38
N ARG A 164 10.21 -0.61 12.87
CA ARG A 164 9.48 0.60 12.46
C ARG A 164 8.45 0.29 11.36
N TYR A 165 8.87 -0.49 10.36
CA TYR A 165 7.97 -0.95 9.29
C TYR A 165 6.80 -1.77 9.87
N LEU A 166 7.09 -2.77 10.72
CA LEU A 166 6.06 -3.61 11.33
C LEU A 166 5.04 -2.77 12.11
N ARG A 167 5.51 -1.85 12.96
CA ARG A 167 4.63 -0.97 13.74
C ARG A 167 3.78 -0.03 12.88
N LYS A 168 4.34 0.43 11.74
CA LYS A 168 3.60 1.28 10.80
C LYS A 168 2.49 0.51 10.10
N MET A 169 2.78 -0.70 9.63
CA MET A 169 1.82 -1.54 8.90
C MET A 169 0.87 -2.30 9.83
N ASP A 170 1.28 -2.52 11.09
CA ASP A 170 0.48 -3.19 12.12
C ASP A 170 -0.07 -4.53 11.64
N THR A 171 -1.38 -4.75 11.70
CA THR A 171 -2.05 -5.97 11.23
C THR A 171 -2.01 -6.18 9.71
N ASN A 172 -1.52 -5.21 8.94
CA ASN A 172 -1.51 -5.22 7.47
C ASN A 172 -0.14 -5.60 6.88
N VAL A 173 0.79 -6.10 7.68
CA VAL A 173 2.15 -6.46 7.21
C VAL A 173 2.12 -7.52 6.12
N ILE A 174 1.35 -8.61 6.32
CA ILE A 174 1.23 -9.70 5.33
C ILE A 174 0.67 -9.16 4.01
N ASP A 175 -0.43 -8.40 4.09
CA ASP A 175 -1.10 -7.80 2.92
C ASP A 175 -0.13 -6.92 2.11
N ASN A 176 0.60 -6.06 2.80
CA ASN A 176 1.50 -5.10 2.18
C ASN A 176 2.71 -5.79 1.54
N ILE A 177 3.25 -6.84 2.17
CA ILE A 177 4.34 -7.64 1.59
C ILE A 177 3.86 -8.43 0.36
N ILE A 178 2.66 -9.00 0.38
CA ILE A 178 2.08 -9.70 -0.77
C ILE A 178 1.89 -8.73 -1.94
N LEU A 179 1.36 -7.54 -1.68
CA LEU A 179 1.21 -6.52 -2.71
C LEU A 179 2.58 -6.11 -3.30
N ALA A 180 3.58 -5.87 -2.46
CA ALA A 180 4.94 -5.52 -2.92
C ALA A 180 5.61 -6.64 -3.72
N LYS A 181 5.41 -7.92 -3.35
CA LYS A 181 5.87 -9.07 -4.14
C LYS A 181 5.19 -9.13 -5.50
N ALA A 182 3.88 -8.96 -5.53
CA ALA A 182 3.09 -9.01 -6.77
C ALA A 182 3.49 -7.88 -7.73
N ASP A 183 3.67 -6.66 -7.22
CA ASP A 183 4.17 -5.52 -7.98
C ASP A 183 5.58 -5.81 -8.54
N ARG A 184 6.50 -6.31 -7.70
CA ARG A 184 7.85 -6.69 -8.15
C ARG A 184 7.83 -7.75 -9.26
N LEU A 185 6.96 -8.74 -9.16
CA LEU A 185 6.80 -9.79 -10.19
C LEU A 185 6.23 -9.24 -11.51
N SER A 186 5.46 -8.14 -11.45
CA SER A 186 4.87 -7.47 -12.62
C SER A 186 5.83 -6.51 -13.34
N ALA A 187 6.95 -6.13 -12.70
CA ALA A 187 7.93 -5.21 -13.25
C ALA A 187 9.10 -5.98 -13.87
N ARG A 188 9.10 -6.12 -15.20
CA ARG A 188 10.07 -6.92 -16.01
C ARG A 188 10.65 -6.10 -17.16
N GLY A 189 10.87 -4.81 -16.98
CA GLY A 189 11.55 -3.97 -17.97
C GLY A 189 13.05 -4.32 -18.11
N GLU A 190 13.70 -3.80 -19.12
CA GLU A 190 15.10 -4.12 -19.46
C GLU A 190 16.09 -3.88 -18.30
N ALA A 191 15.79 -2.92 -17.41
CA ALA A 191 16.61 -2.65 -16.23
C ALA A 191 16.39 -3.63 -15.08
N ILE A 192 15.41 -4.55 -15.18
CA ILE A 192 15.03 -5.49 -14.12
C ILE A 192 15.49 -6.91 -14.49
N THR A 193 16.64 -7.29 -13.97
CA THR A 193 17.18 -8.64 -14.15
C THR A 193 16.50 -9.65 -13.21
N GLU A 194 16.60 -10.95 -13.55
CA GLU A 194 16.11 -12.04 -12.70
C GLU A 194 16.76 -12.02 -11.30
N ASP A 195 18.03 -11.65 -11.20
CA ASP A 195 18.74 -11.53 -9.92
C ASP A 195 18.16 -10.42 -9.07
N ILE A 196 17.88 -9.24 -9.64
CA ILE A 196 17.21 -8.13 -8.94
C ILE A 196 15.86 -8.57 -8.39
N VAL A 197 15.06 -9.28 -9.19
CA VAL A 197 13.76 -9.80 -8.73
C VAL A 197 13.93 -10.79 -7.59
N LYS A 198 14.84 -11.76 -7.74
CA LYS A 198 15.11 -12.77 -6.73
C LYS A 198 15.62 -12.17 -5.41
N GLU A 199 16.53 -11.22 -5.47
CA GLU A 199 17.04 -10.51 -4.30
C GLU A 199 15.93 -9.73 -3.59
N ASN A 200 15.07 -9.03 -4.32
CA ASN A 200 13.95 -8.30 -3.77
C ASN A 200 12.96 -9.26 -3.08
N LEU A 201 12.55 -10.34 -3.75
CA LEU A 201 11.64 -11.33 -3.18
C LEU A 201 12.23 -11.97 -1.92
N ASN A 202 13.52 -12.34 -1.92
CA ASN A 202 14.20 -12.87 -0.76
C ASN A 202 14.25 -11.87 0.41
N GLY A 203 14.44 -10.59 0.13
CA GLY A 203 14.39 -9.52 1.12
C GLY A 203 12.99 -9.39 1.74
N LEU A 204 11.94 -9.42 0.90
CA LEU A 204 10.55 -9.38 1.36
C LEU A 204 10.18 -10.63 2.19
N ASP A 205 10.70 -11.81 1.82
CA ASP A 205 10.53 -13.04 2.62
C ASP A 205 11.21 -12.94 3.98
N LYS A 206 12.42 -12.37 4.06
CA LYS A 206 13.10 -12.12 5.33
C LYS A 206 12.30 -11.16 6.21
N LEU A 207 11.74 -10.09 5.64
CA LEU A 207 10.91 -9.13 6.36
C LEU A 207 9.61 -9.78 6.88
N LEU A 208 8.99 -10.65 6.07
CA LEU A 208 7.80 -11.41 6.47
C LEU A 208 8.11 -12.40 7.61
N ASN A 209 9.21 -13.14 7.50
CA ASN A 209 9.63 -14.07 8.56
C ASN A 209 9.92 -13.33 9.87
N PHE A 210 10.59 -12.18 9.80
CA PHE A 210 10.82 -11.33 10.97
C PHE A 210 9.49 -10.87 11.60
N TYR A 211 8.48 -10.51 10.81
CA TYR A 211 7.15 -10.21 11.33
C TYR A 211 6.55 -11.42 12.05
N LEU A 212 6.57 -12.60 11.44
CA LEU A 212 5.99 -13.82 12.03
C LEU A 212 6.65 -14.23 13.35
N GLU A 213 7.94 -13.95 13.51
CA GLU A 213 8.66 -14.17 14.76
C GLU A 213 8.31 -13.14 15.85
N LYS A 214 8.06 -11.90 15.48
CA LYS A 214 7.86 -10.78 16.41
C LYS A 214 6.40 -10.48 16.74
N ARG A 215 5.43 -10.84 15.88
CA ARG A 215 4.02 -10.41 15.97
C ARG A 215 3.37 -10.67 17.32
N ASP A 216 3.65 -11.82 17.95
CA ASP A 216 3.02 -12.23 19.22
C ASP A 216 3.65 -11.52 20.44
N THR A 217 4.84 -10.96 20.27
CA THR A 217 5.59 -10.24 21.32
C THR A 217 5.69 -8.74 21.09
N MET A 218 5.34 -8.28 19.90
CA MET A 218 5.42 -6.88 19.52
C MET A 218 4.40 -6.06 20.29
N LYS A 219 4.89 -5.15 21.15
CA LYS A 219 4.01 -4.19 21.82
C LYS A 219 3.59 -3.09 20.85
N PRO A 220 2.31 -2.71 20.85
CA PRO A 220 1.86 -1.55 20.09
C PRO A 220 2.56 -0.29 20.58
N LEU A 221 2.66 0.72 19.70
CA LEU A 221 3.17 2.02 20.11
C LEU A 221 2.33 2.58 21.27
N PRO A 222 2.96 3.05 22.35
CA PRO A 222 2.23 3.65 23.45
C PRO A 222 1.51 4.91 22.94
N LYS A 223 0.27 5.10 23.38
CA LYS A 223 -0.46 6.34 23.11
C LYS A 223 0.02 7.40 24.09
N LEU A 224 0.95 8.26 23.67
CA LEU A 224 1.57 9.27 24.53
C LEU A 224 0.58 10.37 24.92
N ILE A 225 -0.22 10.84 23.97
CA ILE A 225 -1.32 11.77 24.16
C ILE A 225 -2.52 11.38 23.29
N ASP A 226 -3.71 11.79 23.65
CA ASP A 226 -4.92 11.51 22.91
C ASP A 226 -5.47 12.73 22.14
N GLY A 227 -6.54 12.50 21.34
CA GLY A 227 -7.14 13.57 20.56
C GLY A 227 -7.75 14.67 21.42
N ASN A 228 -8.23 14.37 22.64
CA ASN A 228 -8.76 15.38 23.56
C ASN A 228 -7.64 16.26 24.10
N GLU A 229 -6.52 15.66 24.47
CA GLU A 229 -5.33 16.39 24.90
C GLU A 229 -4.80 17.30 23.78
N VAL A 230 -4.73 16.80 22.53
CA VAL A 230 -4.36 17.62 21.37
C VAL A 230 -5.32 18.80 21.18
N MET A 231 -6.64 18.56 21.25
CA MET A 231 -7.64 19.63 21.13
C MET A 231 -7.48 20.69 22.23
N GLN A 232 -7.17 20.28 23.45
CA GLN A 232 -6.90 21.21 24.57
C GLN A 232 -5.63 22.04 24.35
N ILE A 233 -4.52 21.39 23.96
CA ILE A 233 -3.23 22.05 23.72
C ILE A 233 -3.33 23.10 22.61
N LYS A 234 -3.95 22.72 21.48
CA LYS A 234 -4.11 23.60 20.30
C LYS A 234 -5.33 24.51 20.37
N LYS A 235 -6.19 24.35 21.37
CA LYS A 235 -7.48 25.07 21.50
C LYS A 235 -8.35 24.96 20.23
N ILE A 236 -8.40 23.77 19.64
CA ILE A 236 -9.21 23.45 18.45
C ILE A 236 -10.35 22.50 18.78
N LYS A 237 -11.37 22.48 17.93
CA LYS A 237 -12.45 21.47 17.96
C LYS A 237 -12.07 20.29 17.08
N GLN A 238 -12.90 19.24 17.13
CA GLN A 238 -12.77 18.10 16.21
C GLN A 238 -12.81 18.60 14.76
N SER A 239 -11.73 18.34 14.01
CA SER A 239 -11.50 18.90 12.67
C SER A 239 -10.50 18.02 11.88
N PRO A 240 -10.36 18.18 10.57
CA PRO A 240 -9.32 17.55 9.78
C PRO A 240 -7.91 17.82 10.33
N LEU A 241 -7.63 19.01 10.82
CA LEU A 241 -6.36 19.40 11.42
C LEU A 241 -5.98 18.51 12.62
N LEU A 242 -6.97 18.12 13.47
CA LEU A 242 -6.71 17.17 14.55
C LEU A 242 -6.17 15.85 14.02
N GLY A 243 -6.74 15.35 12.91
CA GLY A 243 -6.26 14.13 12.25
C GLY A 243 -4.84 14.27 11.70
N GLU A 244 -4.52 15.40 11.11
CA GLU A 244 -3.17 15.72 10.60
C GLU A 244 -2.14 15.73 11.73
N ILE A 245 -2.43 16.40 12.85
CA ILE A 245 -1.55 16.45 14.03
C ILE A 245 -1.32 15.04 14.60
N LEU A 246 -2.38 14.26 14.80
CA LEU A 246 -2.27 12.90 15.34
C LEU A 246 -1.47 11.96 14.41
N ASN A 247 -1.64 12.09 13.10
CA ASN A 247 -0.88 11.33 12.12
C ASN A 247 0.61 11.73 12.13
N ALA A 248 0.91 13.02 12.16
CA ALA A 248 2.28 13.51 12.22
C ALA A 248 2.96 13.09 13.52
N LEU A 249 2.26 13.13 14.66
CA LEU A 249 2.75 12.64 15.94
C LEU A 249 3.08 11.14 15.88
N LYS A 250 2.17 10.33 15.30
CA LYS A 250 2.39 8.89 15.13
C LYS A 250 3.63 8.62 14.25
N GLU A 251 3.82 9.35 13.15
CA GLU A 251 5.00 9.21 12.31
C GLU A 251 6.28 9.58 13.07
N ALA A 252 6.29 10.67 13.84
CA ALA A 252 7.42 11.07 14.67
C ALA A 252 7.75 10.01 15.76
N GLN A 253 6.74 9.39 16.37
CA GLN A 253 6.95 8.25 17.29
C GLN A 253 7.53 7.02 16.58
N LEU A 254 7.06 6.70 15.38
CA LEU A 254 7.58 5.58 14.59
C LEU A 254 9.05 5.80 14.21
N ASN A 255 9.43 7.04 13.93
CA ASN A 255 10.82 7.42 13.64
C ASN A 255 11.71 7.40 14.87
N GLY A 256 11.13 7.45 16.08
CA GLY A 256 11.84 7.55 17.33
C GLY A 256 12.23 8.98 17.71
N ASP A 257 11.64 9.97 17.03
CA ASP A 257 11.86 11.41 17.32
C ASP A 257 11.10 11.83 18.57
N ILE A 258 10.02 11.11 18.93
CA ILE A 258 9.17 11.33 20.09
C ILE A 258 8.99 10.01 20.84
N ASN A 259 9.36 9.98 22.12
CA ASN A 259 9.32 8.78 22.94
C ASN A 259 8.60 8.99 24.29
N THR A 260 8.42 10.25 24.69
CA THR A 260 7.80 10.64 25.96
C THR A 260 6.55 11.50 25.76
N LYS A 261 5.73 11.59 26.81
CA LYS A 261 4.55 12.44 26.81
C LYS A 261 4.91 13.92 26.69
N GLU A 262 5.98 14.33 27.33
CA GLU A 262 6.49 15.70 27.30
C GLU A 262 6.91 16.11 25.89
N GLU A 263 7.68 15.27 25.19
CA GLU A 263 8.07 15.48 23.80
C GLU A 263 6.84 15.55 22.87
N ALA A 264 5.82 14.71 23.10
CA ALA A 264 4.58 14.72 22.34
C ALA A 264 3.80 16.04 22.53
N ILE A 265 3.74 16.55 23.77
CA ILE A 265 3.10 17.84 24.08
C ILE A 265 3.83 18.98 23.38
N ASP A 266 5.17 18.98 23.42
CA ASP A 266 5.98 20.03 22.79
C ASP A 266 5.87 19.96 21.26
N PHE A 267 5.84 18.76 20.67
CA PHE A 267 5.58 18.58 19.25
C PHE A 267 4.24 19.19 18.83
N VAL A 268 3.17 18.88 19.57
CA VAL A 268 1.84 19.42 19.28
C VAL A 268 1.79 20.93 19.42
N LYS A 269 2.44 21.53 20.41
CA LYS A 269 2.48 23.00 20.56
C LYS A 269 3.11 23.67 19.33
N ASN A 270 4.15 23.09 18.77
CA ASN A 270 4.95 23.65 17.68
C ASN A 270 4.45 23.25 16.29
N PHE A 271 3.48 22.33 16.19
CA PHE A 271 2.85 21.94 14.93
C PHE A 271 1.98 23.07 14.38
#